data_4b7c01f24e88318f552b8cc916e7a9ce
#
_entry.id   4b7c01f24e88318f552b8cc916e7a9ce
#
_cell.length_a   1.000
_cell.length_b   1.000
_cell.length_c   1.000
_cell.angle_alpha   90.00
_cell.angle_beta   90.00
_cell.angle_gamma   90.00
#
_symmetry.space_group_name_H-M   'P 1'
#
loop_
_entity.id
_entity.type
_entity.pdbx_description
1 polymer ?
#
loop_
_entity_poly.entity_id
_entity_poly.type
_entity_poly.pdbx_seq_one_letter_code
_entity_poly.pdbx_strand_id
1 'polypeptide(L)'
;SGLIPDLAIVSPAARARATWEIVAAHWPREPRARIEESAYTFDGDDLLDIICATPESIATLALVGHNPAVEEVVASLTGESVRLPTSALAVIDCPTWADPRPATLRYAGRPL
;
A
#
# COMPACT_ATOMS: atom_id res chain seq x y z
N SER A 1 3.85 -8.63 -15.78
CA SER A 1 4.63 -8.75 -14.57
C SER A 1 3.92 -9.66 -13.59
N GLY A 2 4.66 -10.40 -12.79
CA GLY A 2 4.10 -11.28 -11.77
C GLY A 2 3.72 -10.56 -10.47
N LEU A 3 3.55 -9.24 -10.50
CA LEU A 3 3.34 -8.44 -9.31
C LEU A 3 1.85 -8.33 -9.01
N ILE A 4 1.28 -9.39 -8.43
CA ILE A 4 -0.10 -9.37 -7.97
C ILE A 4 -0.08 -9.43 -6.45
N PRO A 5 -0.59 -8.41 -5.75
CA PRO A 5 -0.63 -8.43 -4.30
C PRO A 5 -1.53 -9.55 -3.77
N ASP A 6 -1.17 -10.10 -2.63
CA ASP A 6 -2.02 -11.08 -1.94
C ASP A 6 -3.15 -10.40 -1.19
N LEU A 7 -2.93 -9.15 -0.79
CA LEU A 7 -3.92 -8.36 -0.07
C LEU A 7 -3.75 -6.90 -0.45
N ALA A 8 -4.85 -6.20 -0.58
CA ALA A 8 -4.87 -4.75 -0.70
C ALA A 8 -5.59 -4.15 0.50
N ILE A 9 -5.01 -3.10 1.06
CA ILE A 9 -5.66 -2.29 2.10
C ILE A 9 -5.95 -0.94 1.49
N VAL A 10 -7.23 -0.56 1.51
CA VAL A 10 -7.73 0.60 0.78
C VAL A 10 -8.45 1.53 1.75
N SER A 11 -8.09 2.81 1.72
CA SER A 11 -8.82 3.83 2.47
C SER A 11 -10.28 3.87 2.03
N PRO A 12 -11.22 4.16 2.95
CA PRO A 12 -12.64 4.25 2.60
C PRO A 12 -13.00 5.46 1.74
N ALA A 13 -12.09 6.41 1.55
CA ALA A 13 -12.36 7.58 0.73
C ALA A 13 -12.68 7.19 -0.71
N ALA A 14 -13.63 7.89 -1.32
CA ALA A 14 -14.07 7.58 -2.69
C ALA A 14 -12.90 7.61 -3.68
N ARG A 15 -11.99 8.55 -3.52
CA ARG A 15 -10.82 8.70 -4.40
C ARG A 15 -9.89 7.49 -4.30
N ALA A 16 -9.66 6.99 -3.08
CA ALA A 16 -8.82 5.81 -2.88
C ALA A 16 -9.47 4.56 -3.47
N ARG A 17 -10.77 4.40 -3.28
CA ARG A 17 -11.50 3.27 -3.85
C ARG A 17 -11.49 3.30 -5.36
N ALA A 18 -11.65 4.49 -5.96
CA ALA A 18 -11.57 4.64 -7.41
C ALA A 18 -10.18 4.27 -7.94
N THR A 19 -9.13 4.69 -7.24
CA THR A 19 -7.75 4.31 -7.60
C THR A 19 -7.59 2.80 -7.57
N TRP A 20 -8.09 2.14 -6.52
CA TRP A 20 -8.00 0.69 -6.40
C TRP A 20 -8.73 0.00 -7.54
N GLU A 21 -9.92 0.44 -7.90
CA GLU A 21 -10.68 -0.16 -9.01
C GLU A 21 -9.92 -0.11 -10.33
N ILE A 22 -9.27 1.02 -10.61
CA ILE A 22 -8.46 1.18 -11.82
C ILE A 22 -7.28 0.23 -11.81
N VAL A 23 -6.57 0.17 -10.69
CA VAL A 23 -5.38 -0.68 -10.56
C VAL A 23 -5.75 -2.16 -10.65
N ALA A 24 -6.79 -2.57 -9.94
CA ALA A 24 -7.19 -3.96 -9.89
C ALA A 24 -7.58 -4.49 -11.27
N ALA A 25 -8.14 -3.63 -12.13
CA ALA A 25 -8.52 -4.01 -13.48
C ALA A 25 -7.33 -4.38 -14.38
N HIS A 26 -6.11 -3.98 -14.00
CA HIS A 26 -4.91 -4.31 -14.78
C HIS A 26 -4.33 -5.68 -14.46
N TRP A 27 -4.82 -6.33 -13.40
CA TRP A 27 -4.33 -7.66 -13.03
C TRP A 27 -5.26 -8.74 -13.57
N PRO A 28 -4.72 -9.93 -13.94
CA PRO A 28 -5.55 -11.02 -14.46
C PRO A 28 -6.59 -11.51 -13.46
N ARG A 29 -6.30 -11.33 -12.16
CA ARG A 29 -7.17 -11.73 -11.06
C ARG A 29 -7.16 -10.60 -10.04
N GLU A 30 -8.35 -10.20 -9.59
CA GLU A 30 -8.46 -9.17 -8.58
C GLU A 30 -7.96 -9.69 -7.23
N PRO A 31 -6.98 -9.02 -6.61
CA PRO A 31 -6.52 -9.41 -5.28
C PRO A 31 -7.61 -9.20 -4.23
N ARG A 32 -7.49 -9.91 -3.11
CA ARG A 32 -8.36 -9.64 -1.97
C ARG A 32 -8.13 -8.20 -1.50
N ALA A 33 -9.22 -7.46 -1.32
CA ALA A 33 -9.14 -6.08 -0.86
C ALA A 33 -9.94 -5.92 0.43
N ARG A 34 -9.42 -5.10 1.33
CA ARG A 34 -10.08 -4.74 2.58
C ARG A 34 -10.11 -3.22 2.69
N ILE A 35 -11.31 -2.68 2.94
CA ILE A 35 -11.46 -1.25 3.25
C ILE A 35 -11.14 -1.07 4.72
N GLU A 36 -10.18 -0.18 5.01
CA GLU A 36 -9.69 0.02 6.36
C GLU A 36 -9.79 1.50 6.71
N GLU A 37 -10.59 1.82 7.73
CA GLU A 37 -10.80 3.22 8.12
C GLU A 37 -9.53 3.89 8.59
N SER A 38 -8.66 3.17 9.29
CA SER A 38 -7.40 3.73 9.77
C SER A 38 -6.45 4.10 8.64
N ALA A 39 -6.71 3.65 7.42
CA ALA A 39 -5.94 4.07 6.25
C ALA A 39 -6.35 5.46 5.75
N TYR A 40 -7.46 5.98 6.24
CA TYR A 40 -7.85 7.37 5.98
C TYR A 40 -7.08 8.27 6.94
N THR A 41 -5.84 8.56 6.59
CA THR A 41 -4.92 9.28 7.45
C THR A 41 -3.90 10.03 6.61
N PHE A 42 -3.32 11.07 7.17
CA PHE A 42 -2.19 11.79 6.57
C PHE A 42 -0.89 11.53 7.33
N ASP A 43 -0.92 10.62 8.32
CA ASP A 43 0.23 10.28 9.16
C ASP A 43 0.75 8.89 8.77
N GLY A 44 2.02 8.83 8.36
CA GLY A 44 2.65 7.59 7.96
C GLY A 44 2.73 6.55 9.09
N ASP A 45 2.77 6.99 10.35
CA ASP A 45 2.80 6.06 11.49
C ASP A 45 1.51 5.24 11.58
N ASP A 46 0.36 5.81 11.21
CA ASP A 46 -0.89 5.07 11.18
C ASP A 46 -0.85 3.96 10.12
N LEU A 47 -0.25 4.25 8.97
CA LEU A 47 -0.07 3.25 7.93
C LEU A 47 0.93 2.18 8.35
N LEU A 48 1.96 2.56 9.07
CA LEU A 48 2.94 1.61 9.60
C LEU A 48 2.27 0.63 10.56
N ASP A 49 1.37 1.10 11.40
CA ASP A 49 0.62 0.22 12.31
C ASP A 49 -0.19 -0.81 11.53
N ILE A 50 -0.82 -0.41 10.44
CA ILE A 50 -1.57 -1.33 9.58
C ILE A 50 -0.63 -2.38 8.98
N ILE A 51 0.52 -1.96 8.50
CA ILE A 51 1.51 -2.86 7.91
C ILE A 51 1.99 -3.87 8.95
N CYS A 52 2.32 -3.42 10.14
CA CYS A 52 2.80 -4.30 11.20
C CYS A 52 1.75 -5.30 11.67
N ALA A 53 0.48 -4.99 11.50
CA ALA A 53 -0.63 -5.88 11.87
C ALA A 53 -1.04 -6.84 10.75
N THR A 54 -0.40 -6.79 9.60
CA THR A 54 -0.72 -7.65 8.46
C THR A 54 -0.37 -9.11 8.79
N PRO A 55 -1.24 -10.07 8.44
CA PRO A 55 -0.95 -11.48 8.70
C PRO A 55 0.30 -11.98 7.97
N GLU A 56 1.06 -12.85 8.63
CA GLU A 56 2.30 -13.38 8.06
C GLU A 56 2.08 -14.21 6.80
N SER A 57 0.86 -14.69 6.58
CA SER A 57 0.52 -15.42 5.35
C SER A 57 0.51 -14.53 4.10
N ILE A 58 0.49 -13.21 4.27
CA ILE A 58 0.52 -12.25 3.16
C ILE A 58 1.97 -12.00 2.77
N ALA A 59 2.32 -12.24 1.51
CA ALA A 59 3.67 -11.99 1.02
C ALA A 59 3.81 -10.57 0.46
N THR A 60 2.83 -10.12 -0.31
CA THR A 60 2.86 -8.81 -0.98
C THR A 60 1.60 -8.04 -0.63
N LEU A 61 1.77 -6.80 -0.19
CA LEU A 61 0.70 -5.93 0.24
C LEU A 61 0.62 -4.71 -0.68
N ALA A 62 -0.58 -4.41 -1.15
CA ALA A 62 -0.87 -3.14 -1.81
C ALA A 62 -1.54 -2.21 -0.80
N LEU A 63 -1.11 -0.97 -0.77
CA LEU A 63 -1.64 0.02 0.14
C LEU A 63 -2.08 1.23 -0.67
N VAL A 64 -3.37 1.55 -0.59
CA VAL A 64 -3.94 2.70 -1.27
C VAL A 64 -4.44 3.68 -0.23
N GLY A 65 -3.77 4.80 -0.13
CA GLY A 65 -4.04 5.78 0.91
C GLY A 65 -3.82 7.20 0.44
N HIS A 66 -3.40 8.05 1.35
CA HIS A 66 -3.31 9.48 1.13
C HIS A 66 -1.90 9.99 1.42
N ASN A 67 -1.50 11.02 0.73
CA ASN A 67 -0.26 11.70 1.01
C ASN A 67 -0.51 12.79 2.06
N PRO A 68 0.48 13.10 2.88
CA PRO A 68 1.85 12.59 2.83
C PRO A 68 2.07 11.21 3.47
N ALA A 69 1.03 10.59 4.02
CA ALA A 69 1.19 9.34 4.78
C ALA A 69 1.86 8.23 3.98
N VAL A 70 1.44 8.01 2.73
CA VAL A 70 2.02 6.94 1.91
C VAL A 70 3.48 7.23 1.60
N GLU A 71 3.82 8.46 1.25
CA GLU A 71 5.21 8.84 1.01
C GLU A 71 6.06 8.65 2.25
N GLU A 72 5.54 9.03 3.42
CA GLU A 72 6.26 8.89 4.68
C GLU A 72 6.53 7.43 5.03
N VAL A 73 5.54 6.57 4.86
CA VAL A 73 5.72 5.16 5.22
C VAL A 73 6.65 4.45 4.24
N VAL A 74 6.60 4.78 2.96
CA VAL A 74 7.54 4.23 1.99
C VAL A 74 8.97 4.63 2.35
N ALA A 75 9.20 5.90 2.65
CA ALA A 75 10.54 6.36 3.04
C ALA A 75 11.03 5.68 4.32
N SER A 76 10.15 5.51 5.29
CA SER A 76 10.48 4.85 6.56
C SER A 76 10.88 3.38 6.35
N LEU A 77 10.20 2.67 5.46
CA LEU A 77 10.40 1.24 5.26
C LEU A 77 11.57 0.93 4.32
N THR A 78 11.73 1.72 3.28
CA THR A 78 12.69 1.40 2.21
C THR A 78 13.93 2.25 2.23
N GLY A 79 13.91 3.38 2.95
CA GLY A 79 14.98 4.36 2.90
C GLY A 79 14.95 5.24 1.66
N GLU A 80 13.98 5.05 0.78
CA GLU A 80 13.86 5.82 -0.46
C GLU A 80 12.79 6.89 -0.33
N SER A 81 13.17 8.12 -0.69
CA SER A 81 12.22 9.23 -0.72
C SER A 81 11.55 9.27 -2.08
N VAL A 82 10.24 9.06 -2.11
CA VAL A 82 9.46 9.06 -3.36
C VAL A 82 8.40 10.14 -3.29
N ARG A 83 8.06 10.70 -4.43
CA ARG A 83 6.93 11.63 -4.56
C ARG A 83 5.80 10.92 -5.25
N LEU A 84 4.62 10.97 -4.63
CA LEU A 84 3.44 10.30 -5.12
C LEU A 84 2.34 11.32 -5.37
N PRO A 85 1.60 11.17 -6.48
CA PRO A 85 0.47 12.06 -6.75
C PRO A 85 -0.70 11.76 -5.82
N THR A 86 -1.73 12.57 -5.91
CA THR A 86 -2.99 12.32 -5.20
C THR A 86 -3.47 10.89 -5.48
N SER A 87 -4.03 10.24 -4.48
CA SER A 87 -4.46 8.84 -4.53
C SER A 87 -3.25 7.91 -4.72
N ALA A 88 -2.34 7.97 -3.78
CA ALA A 88 -1.08 7.24 -3.85
C ALA A 88 -1.28 5.74 -3.67
N LEU A 89 -0.57 4.97 -4.47
CA LEU A 89 -0.49 3.52 -4.38
C LEU A 89 0.95 3.11 -4.15
N ALA A 90 1.17 2.23 -3.20
CA ALA A 90 2.46 1.57 -3.02
C ALA A 90 2.26 0.06 -2.91
N VAL A 91 3.15 -0.70 -3.55
CA VAL A 91 3.20 -2.16 -3.43
C VAL A 91 4.54 -2.52 -2.86
N ILE A 92 4.54 -3.23 -1.74
CA ILE A 92 5.74 -3.50 -0.95
C ILE A 92 5.84 -4.98 -0.56
N ASP A 93 7.07 -5.46 -0.47
CA ASP A 93 7.41 -6.72 0.15
C ASP A 93 8.24 -6.45 1.38
N CYS A 94 7.96 -7.14 2.47
CA CYS A 94 8.69 -6.99 3.72
C CYS A 94 9.24 -8.33 4.18
N PRO A 95 10.37 -8.35 4.94
CA PRO A 95 10.89 -9.60 5.52
C PRO A 95 9.87 -10.26 6.44
N THR A 96 9.29 -9.48 7.33
CA THR A 96 8.12 -9.85 8.14
C THR A 96 7.29 -8.59 8.34
N TRP A 97 6.00 -8.74 8.56
CA TRP A 97 5.16 -7.56 8.79
C TRP A 97 5.40 -6.96 10.17
N ALA A 98 5.68 -7.79 11.17
CA ALA A 98 5.95 -7.30 12.51
C ALA A 98 7.25 -6.49 12.59
N ASP A 99 8.23 -6.81 11.72
CA ASP A 99 9.48 -6.07 11.59
C ASP A 99 9.74 -5.84 10.10
N PRO A 100 9.09 -4.82 9.51
CA PRO A 100 9.03 -4.69 8.07
C PRO A 100 10.28 -4.11 7.41
N ARG A 101 11.24 -3.66 8.17
CA ARG A 101 12.48 -3.08 7.60
C ARG A 101 13.58 -4.10 7.47
N PRO A 102 14.37 -4.05 6.39
CA PRO A 102 14.18 -3.21 5.22
C PRO A 102 13.15 -3.80 4.26
N ALA A 103 12.24 -2.98 3.79
CA ALA A 103 11.26 -3.41 2.82
C ALA A 103 11.75 -3.15 1.39
N THR A 104 11.19 -3.90 0.45
CA THR A 104 11.44 -3.70 -0.97
C THR A 104 10.23 -3.02 -1.59
N LEU A 105 10.47 -1.87 -2.22
CA LEU A 105 9.42 -1.17 -2.94
C LEU A 105 9.28 -1.77 -4.33
N ARG A 106 8.10 -2.35 -4.60
CA ARG A 106 7.81 -2.97 -5.90
C ARG A 106 7.23 -1.97 -6.88
N TYR A 107 6.38 -1.08 -6.38
CA TYR A 107 5.74 -0.06 -7.22
C TYR A 107 5.28 1.09 -6.34
N ALA A 108 5.43 2.29 -6.86
CA ALA A 108 4.85 3.48 -6.23
C ALA A 108 4.48 4.46 -7.34
N GLY A 109 3.28 5.05 -7.25
CA GLY A 109 2.87 6.04 -8.23
C GLY A 109 1.40 5.92 -8.58
N ARG A 110 1.09 6.34 -9.81
CA ARG A 110 -0.25 6.29 -10.35
C ARG A 110 -0.55 4.92 -10.94
N PRO A 111 -1.83 4.53 -11.00
CA PRO A 111 -2.22 3.36 -11.77
C PRO A 111 -1.79 3.51 -13.23
N LEU A 112 -1.37 2.43 -13.80
CA LEU A 112 -0.96 2.40 -15.21
C LEU A 112 -2.16 2.33 -16.14
#